data_6f63faf2f61e8a029824c12e3917941c
#
_entry.id   6f63faf2f61e8a029824c12e3917941c
#
_cell.length_a   1.000
_cell.length_b   1.000
_cell.length_c   1.000
_cell.angle_alpha   90.00
_cell.angle_beta   90.00
_cell.angle_gamma   90.00
#
_symmetry.space_group_name_H-M   'P 1'
#
loop_
_entity.id
_entity.type
_entity.pdbx_description
1 polymer ?
#
loop_
_entity_poly.entity_id
_entity_poly.type
_entity_poly.pdbx_seq_one_letter_code
_entity_poly.pdbx_strand_id
1 'polypeptide(L)'
;MTTKTKELSAVETAALAGNHGFSLISNEKLLQLYTSMVKCRMIEERMKVLCERRNLSVKDNFAIGREAALVGVTIDLQPEDAVVHSNRDFIVDFIKGLPLDRIIRGLLAGGAGRETTGYQLAAAIDAAQSNKMQKNDKIVAVFRDEEAASMEPWNRALRLAGADQLPMLFVSYSAVSTGLEKLGVQGRVEANAAWPHGFPSIPVDGRDAVAVYRVATEAITHARKGNGPTLIECRSDRSDGHSETDPILKMEKYLGRKGLFSEELKREVAGGFSKELDAAVEAALSTPFPG
;
A
#
# COMPACT_ATOMS: atom_id res chain seq x y z
N MET A 1 -4.55 18.18 46.08
CA MET A 1 -4.99 17.47 44.85
C MET A 1 -4.43 18.21 43.67
N THR A 2 -3.30 17.78 43.15
CA THR A 2 -2.61 18.39 41.99
C THR A 2 -3.07 17.65 40.75
N THR A 3 -3.90 18.29 39.95
CA THR A 3 -4.36 17.78 38.65
C THR A 3 -3.17 17.78 37.70
N LYS A 4 -2.61 16.61 37.40
CA LYS A 4 -1.65 16.44 36.33
C LYS A 4 -2.35 16.72 35.01
N THR A 5 -2.10 17.85 34.41
CA THR A 5 -2.46 18.16 33.03
C THR A 5 -1.63 17.20 32.16
N LYS A 6 -2.29 16.25 31.50
CA LYS A 6 -1.66 15.33 30.56
C LYS A 6 -1.26 16.18 29.34
N GLU A 7 0.02 16.36 29.09
CA GLU A 7 0.49 16.94 27.84
C GLU A 7 0.04 16.05 26.70
N LEU A 8 -0.69 16.62 25.75
CA LEU A 8 -1.11 15.91 24.53
C LEU A 8 0.13 15.61 23.68
N SER A 9 0.17 14.44 23.08
CA SER A 9 1.23 14.10 22.13
C SER A 9 1.18 15.00 20.89
N ALA A 10 2.29 15.11 20.15
CA ALA A 10 2.34 15.88 18.91
C ALA A 10 1.31 15.40 17.89
N VAL A 11 1.01 14.10 17.87
CA VAL A 11 -0.03 13.50 17.02
C VAL A 11 -1.42 13.97 17.43
N GLU A 12 -1.75 13.96 18.75
CA GLU A 12 -3.03 14.43 19.26
C GLU A 12 -3.20 15.94 19.05
N THR A 13 -2.13 16.71 19.23
CA THR A 13 -2.14 18.16 18.99
C THR A 13 -2.37 18.50 17.51
N ALA A 14 -1.69 17.78 16.60
CA ALA A 14 -1.88 17.96 15.16
C ALA A 14 -3.29 17.55 14.69
N ALA A 15 -3.87 16.50 15.27
CA ALA A 15 -5.24 16.07 14.96
C ALA A 15 -6.30 17.11 15.38
N LEU A 16 -6.04 17.86 16.46
CA LEU A 16 -6.92 18.91 16.98
C LEU A 16 -6.74 20.27 16.25
N ALA A 17 -5.66 20.44 15.47
CA ALA A 17 -5.47 21.63 14.66
C ALA A 17 -6.64 21.78 13.68
N GLY A 18 -7.42 22.86 13.88
CA GLY A 18 -8.72 23.07 13.26
C GLY A 18 -8.71 22.91 11.73
N ASN A 19 -9.79 22.36 11.23
CA ASN A 19 -10.01 22.08 9.80
C ASN A 19 -10.27 23.41 9.05
N HIS A 20 -9.21 24.14 8.72
CA HIS A 20 -9.29 25.37 7.95
C HIS A 20 -9.25 25.04 6.45
N GLY A 21 -10.39 24.63 5.90
CA GLY A 21 -10.58 24.40 4.46
C GLY A 21 -11.44 23.18 4.15
N PHE A 22 -12.11 23.20 2.99
CA PHE A 22 -12.82 22.04 2.44
C PHE A 22 -11.80 20.93 2.09
N SER A 23 -11.50 20.06 3.04
CA SER A 23 -10.71 18.86 2.80
C SER A 23 -11.65 17.66 2.77
N LEU A 24 -11.62 16.92 1.66
CA LEU A 24 -12.37 15.65 1.52
C LEU A 24 -11.80 14.54 2.43
N ILE A 25 -10.61 14.76 3.01
CA ILE A 25 -9.92 13.81 3.90
C ILE A 25 -9.69 14.51 5.23
N SER A 26 -10.06 13.87 6.33
CA SER A 26 -9.87 14.41 7.68
C SER A 26 -8.38 14.56 8.02
N ASN A 27 -8.06 15.50 8.91
CA ASN A 27 -6.70 15.67 9.41
C ASN A 27 -6.17 14.38 10.07
N GLU A 28 -7.02 13.70 10.82
CA GLU A 28 -6.70 12.41 11.45
C GLU A 28 -6.27 11.36 10.40
N LYS A 29 -7.05 11.23 9.32
CA LYS A 29 -6.70 10.29 8.24
C LYS A 29 -5.41 10.68 7.53
N LEU A 30 -5.15 11.97 7.32
CA LEU A 30 -3.88 12.43 6.75
C LEU A 30 -2.69 12.07 7.63
N LEU A 31 -2.81 12.24 8.94
CA LEU A 31 -1.78 11.85 9.92
C LEU A 31 -1.61 10.33 9.99
N GLN A 32 -2.71 9.58 9.89
CA GLN A 32 -2.68 8.12 9.84
C GLN A 32 -1.95 7.62 8.59
N LEU A 33 -2.20 8.21 7.41
CA LEU A 33 -1.47 7.91 6.17
C LEU A 33 0.02 8.15 6.36
N TYR A 34 0.40 9.34 6.83
CA TYR A 34 1.80 9.69 7.07
C TYR A 34 2.49 8.74 8.04
N THR A 35 1.87 8.51 9.20
CA THR A 35 2.41 7.62 10.23
C THR A 35 2.61 6.20 9.69
N SER A 36 1.66 5.68 8.95
CA SER A 36 1.76 4.36 8.33
C SER A 36 2.88 4.29 7.30
N MET A 37 3.05 5.32 6.46
CA MET A 37 4.14 5.38 5.48
C MET A 37 5.52 5.38 6.17
N VAL A 38 5.69 6.17 7.23
CA VAL A 38 6.95 6.21 8.00
C VAL A 38 7.25 4.85 8.62
N LYS A 39 6.26 4.21 9.26
CA LYS A 39 6.40 2.87 9.84
C LYS A 39 6.79 1.83 8.78
N CYS A 40 6.13 1.85 7.62
CA CYS A 40 6.44 0.96 6.51
C CYS A 40 7.89 1.12 6.04
N ARG A 41 8.37 2.34 5.84
CA ARG A 41 9.76 2.63 5.48
C ARG A 41 10.74 2.06 6.53
N MET A 42 10.47 2.29 7.81
CA MET A 42 11.32 1.79 8.91
C MET A 42 11.39 0.26 8.94
N ILE A 43 10.28 -0.43 8.69
CA ILE A 43 10.26 -1.89 8.60
C ILE A 43 11.14 -2.36 7.44
N GLU A 44 10.97 -1.79 6.26
CA GLU A 44 11.73 -2.20 5.07
C GLU A 44 13.22 -1.96 5.20
N GLU A 45 13.62 -0.79 5.70
CA GLU A 45 15.02 -0.46 5.96
C GLU A 45 15.63 -1.44 6.98
N ARG A 46 14.89 -1.75 8.05
CA ARG A 46 15.34 -2.73 9.05
C ARG A 46 15.47 -4.13 8.47
N MET A 47 14.49 -4.55 7.67
CA MET A 47 14.50 -5.86 7.02
C MET A 47 15.63 -5.98 6.01
N LYS A 48 15.90 -4.94 5.23
CA LYS A 48 17.04 -4.89 4.31
C LYS A 48 18.35 -5.19 5.03
N VAL A 49 18.62 -4.47 6.13
CA VAL A 49 19.83 -4.67 6.95
C VAL A 49 19.90 -6.09 7.53
N LEU A 50 18.77 -6.63 8.01
CA LEU A 50 18.73 -7.99 8.57
C LEU A 50 19.00 -9.06 7.52
N CYS A 51 18.43 -8.91 6.33
CA CYS A 51 18.65 -9.84 5.22
C CYS A 51 20.08 -9.81 4.72
N GLU A 52 20.69 -8.63 4.59
CA GLU A 52 22.09 -8.46 4.22
C GLU A 52 23.03 -9.15 5.24
N ARG A 53 22.79 -8.96 6.53
CA ARG A 53 23.58 -9.60 7.60
C ARG A 53 23.49 -11.13 7.61
N ARG A 54 22.40 -11.69 7.09
CA ARG A 54 22.16 -13.12 7.01
C ARG A 54 22.52 -13.74 5.66
N ASN A 55 23.09 -12.96 4.75
CA ASN A 55 23.36 -13.36 3.36
C ASN A 55 22.14 -13.95 2.65
N LEU A 56 20.94 -13.48 3.02
CA LEU A 56 19.73 -13.84 2.29
C LEU A 56 19.70 -13.08 0.98
N SER A 57 19.45 -13.79 -0.13
CA SER A 57 19.33 -13.18 -1.46
C SER A 57 17.98 -12.44 -1.55
N VAL A 58 17.96 -11.22 -1.04
CA VAL A 58 16.78 -10.34 -1.05
C VAL A 58 17.04 -9.07 -1.85
N LYS A 59 17.99 -9.14 -2.79
CA LYS A 59 18.24 -8.02 -3.70
C LYS A 59 16.94 -7.71 -4.42
N ASP A 60 16.49 -6.47 -4.35
CA ASP A 60 15.32 -5.90 -5.04
C ASP A 60 13.92 -6.28 -4.50
N ASN A 61 13.81 -6.89 -3.31
CA ASN A 61 12.53 -7.33 -2.75
C ASN A 61 11.86 -6.32 -1.79
N PHE A 62 12.26 -5.06 -1.82
CA PHE A 62 11.68 -4.02 -0.98
C PHE A 62 10.88 -3.01 -1.79
N ALA A 63 9.78 -2.56 -1.22
CA ALA A 63 8.88 -1.59 -1.84
C ALA A 63 9.23 -0.13 -1.45
N ILE A 64 10.48 0.12 -1.02
CA ILE A 64 10.95 1.48 -0.68
C ILE A 64 10.66 2.43 -1.85
N GLY A 65 9.95 3.53 -1.55
CA GLY A 65 9.46 4.47 -2.54
C GLY A 65 8.03 4.20 -3.03
N ARG A 66 7.39 3.10 -2.62
CA ARG A 66 6.00 2.75 -2.94
C ARG A 66 5.04 2.90 -1.75
N GLU A 67 5.50 3.42 -0.61
CA GLU A 67 4.72 3.51 0.63
C GLU A 67 3.40 4.25 0.41
N ALA A 68 3.41 5.31 -0.40
CA ALA A 68 2.20 6.07 -0.70
C ALA A 68 1.14 5.23 -1.41
N ALA A 69 1.56 4.40 -2.37
CA ALA A 69 0.66 3.53 -3.10
C ALA A 69 0.13 2.38 -2.22
N LEU A 70 1.04 1.69 -1.50
CA LEU A 70 0.68 0.56 -0.63
C LEU A 70 -0.23 1.00 0.52
N VAL A 71 0.15 2.06 1.24
CA VAL A 71 -0.63 2.59 2.36
C VAL A 71 -1.94 3.18 1.86
N GLY A 72 -1.91 4.00 0.80
CA GLY A 72 -3.10 4.68 0.29
C GLY A 72 -4.19 3.72 -0.16
N VAL A 73 -3.83 2.56 -0.72
CA VAL A 73 -4.80 1.54 -1.11
C VAL A 73 -5.28 0.69 0.08
N THR A 74 -4.37 0.34 0.99
CA THR A 74 -4.63 -0.73 1.99
C THR A 74 -5.29 -0.21 3.26
N ILE A 75 -5.07 1.05 3.61
CA ILE A 75 -5.41 1.59 4.94
C ILE A 75 -6.90 1.52 5.30
N ASP A 76 -7.79 1.49 4.32
CA ASP A 76 -9.26 1.40 4.50
C ASP A 76 -9.82 0.03 4.10
N LEU A 77 -8.97 -0.93 3.76
CA LEU A 77 -9.43 -2.31 3.63
C LEU A 77 -9.84 -2.86 4.99
N GLN A 78 -10.97 -3.55 5.01
CA GLN A 78 -11.46 -4.19 6.23
C GLN A 78 -10.62 -5.44 6.56
N PRO A 79 -10.57 -5.88 7.83
CA PRO A 79 -9.85 -7.11 8.21
C PRO A 79 -10.26 -8.32 7.38
N GLU A 80 -11.55 -8.43 7.01
CA GLU A 80 -12.17 -9.53 6.27
C GLU A 80 -11.94 -9.47 4.77
N ASP A 81 -11.45 -8.35 4.22
CA ASP A 81 -11.10 -8.25 2.81
C ASP A 81 -9.88 -9.12 2.52
N ALA A 82 -9.97 -9.92 1.48
CA ALA A 82 -8.84 -10.71 1.04
C ALA A 82 -7.83 -9.84 0.29
N VAL A 83 -6.55 -10.10 0.51
CA VAL A 83 -5.48 -9.43 -0.20
C VAL A 83 -4.54 -10.46 -0.81
N VAL A 84 -4.20 -10.26 -2.08
CA VAL A 84 -3.20 -11.02 -2.80
C VAL A 84 -2.09 -10.06 -3.24
N HIS A 85 -0.88 -10.34 -2.83
CA HIS A 85 0.29 -9.53 -3.15
C HIS A 85 1.53 -10.40 -3.34
N SER A 86 2.57 -9.83 -3.93
CA SER A 86 3.89 -10.45 -3.95
C SER A 86 4.57 -10.33 -2.58
N ASN A 87 5.58 -11.14 -2.33
CA ASN A 87 6.35 -11.03 -1.08
C ASN A 87 7.16 -9.72 -0.97
N ARG A 88 7.25 -8.95 -2.05
CA ARG A 88 7.80 -7.58 -2.03
C ARG A 88 6.89 -6.61 -1.29
N ASP A 89 5.59 -6.86 -1.34
CA ASP A 89 4.56 -5.99 -0.78
C ASP A 89 4.11 -6.47 0.62
N PHE A 90 4.98 -7.16 1.36
CA PHE A 90 4.69 -7.69 2.71
C PHE A 90 4.19 -6.63 3.70
N ILE A 91 4.47 -5.36 3.42
CA ILE A 91 3.97 -4.23 4.20
C ILE A 91 2.44 -4.16 4.19
N VAL A 92 1.79 -4.67 3.16
CA VAL A 92 0.32 -4.77 3.09
C VAL A 92 -0.21 -5.57 4.27
N ASP A 93 0.46 -6.67 4.64
CA ASP A 93 0.10 -7.47 5.81
C ASP A 93 0.23 -6.68 7.11
N PHE A 94 1.28 -5.85 7.24
CA PHE A 94 1.45 -4.97 8.39
C PHE A 94 0.32 -3.94 8.48
N ILE A 95 -0.05 -3.30 7.38
CA ILE A 95 -1.13 -2.30 7.35
C ILE A 95 -2.47 -2.97 7.69
N LYS A 96 -2.66 -4.23 7.28
CA LYS A 96 -3.83 -5.06 7.62
C LYS A 96 -3.82 -5.57 9.06
N GLY A 97 -2.79 -5.27 9.85
CA GLY A 97 -2.70 -5.60 11.27
C GLY A 97 -2.09 -6.96 11.60
N LEU A 98 -1.41 -7.60 10.64
CA LEU A 98 -0.64 -8.81 10.97
C LEU A 98 0.50 -8.45 11.94
N PRO A 99 0.71 -9.23 13.03
CA PRO A 99 1.79 -8.98 13.98
C PRO A 99 3.16 -8.92 13.31
N LEU A 100 3.94 -7.91 13.68
CA LEU A 100 5.21 -7.58 13.02
C LEU A 100 6.25 -8.69 13.15
N ASP A 101 6.29 -9.39 14.29
CA ASP A 101 7.15 -10.56 14.50
C ASP A 101 6.84 -11.69 13.52
N ARG A 102 5.56 -11.93 13.19
CA ARG A 102 5.15 -12.92 12.18
C ARG A 102 5.59 -12.54 10.78
N ILE A 103 5.46 -11.27 10.41
CA ILE A 103 5.92 -10.75 9.12
C ILE A 103 7.43 -10.96 8.99
N ILE A 104 8.20 -10.54 10.01
CA ILE A 104 9.65 -10.66 10.03
C ILE A 104 10.07 -12.13 9.93
N ARG A 105 9.42 -13.03 10.67
CA ARG A 105 9.70 -14.48 10.60
C ARG A 105 9.41 -15.05 9.21
N GLY A 106 8.29 -14.70 8.61
CA GLY A 106 7.93 -15.13 7.26
C GLY A 106 8.98 -14.74 6.22
N LEU A 107 9.48 -13.52 6.30
CA LEU A 107 10.55 -13.03 5.41
C LEU A 107 11.87 -13.76 5.64
N LEU A 108 12.27 -13.96 6.90
CA LEU A 108 13.53 -14.61 7.25
C LEU A 108 13.52 -16.13 6.99
N ALA A 109 12.34 -16.76 6.94
CA ALA A 109 12.18 -18.18 6.57
C ALA A 109 12.30 -18.44 5.05
N GLY A 110 12.78 -17.49 4.26
CA GLY A 110 12.93 -17.62 2.82
C GLY A 110 11.64 -17.31 2.03
N GLY A 111 10.66 -16.69 2.69
CA GLY A 111 9.43 -16.21 2.04
C GLY A 111 9.63 -15.02 1.10
N ALA A 112 10.81 -14.40 1.11
CA ALA A 112 11.12 -13.27 0.23
C ALA A 112 11.31 -13.74 -1.22
N GLY A 113 10.53 -13.19 -2.15
CA GLY A 113 10.74 -13.39 -3.59
C GLY A 113 9.67 -14.16 -4.34
N ARG A 114 8.52 -14.49 -3.71
CA ARG A 114 7.41 -15.07 -4.47
C ARG A 114 6.63 -13.99 -5.21
N GLU A 115 6.66 -14.04 -6.52
CA GLU A 115 5.75 -13.27 -7.36
C GLU A 115 4.30 -13.71 -7.15
N THR A 116 3.35 -12.80 -7.40
CA THR A 116 1.93 -13.16 -7.44
C THR A 116 1.72 -14.20 -8.54
N THR A 117 1.45 -15.42 -8.15
CA THR A 117 1.36 -16.57 -9.08
C THR A 117 -0.01 -16.66 -9.72
N GLY A 118 -0.10 -17.36 -10.85
CA GLY A 118 -1.38 -17.67 -11.48
C GLY A 118 -2.35 -18.41 -10.57
N TYR A 119 -1.84 -19.25 -9.66
CA TYR A 119 -2.65 -19.93 -8.64
C TYR A 119 -3.27 -18.95 -7.63
N GLN A 120 -2.49 -17.99 -7.14
CA GLN A 120 -3.00 -16.97 -6.21
C GLN A 120 -4.06 -16.08 -6.89
N LEU A 121 -3.88 -15.74 -8.17
CA LEU A 121 -4.87 -15.01 -8.95
C LEU A 121 -6.15 -15.80 -9.15
N ALA A 122 -6.07 -17.11 -9.41
CA ALA A 122 -7.25 -17.97 -9.51
C ALA A 122 -8.00 -18.03 -8.17
N ALA A 123 -7.29 -18.24 -7.06
CA ALA A 123 -7.87 -18.23 -5.72
C ALA A 123 -8.52 -16.86 -5.37
N ALA A 124 -7.94 -15.75 -5.83
CA ALA A 124 -8.54 -14.42 -5.68
C ALA A 124 -9.87 -14.28 -6.43
N ILE A 125 -9.96 -14.81 -7.66
CA ILE A 125 -11.19 -14.85 -8.45
C ILE A 125 -12.25 -15.70 -7.73
N ASP A 126 -11.89 -16.91 -7.27
CA ASP A 126 -12.81 -17.81 -6.56
C ASP A 126 -13.36 -17.15 -5.27
N ALA A 127 -12.49 -16.47 -4.51
CA ALA A 127 -12.90 -15.74 -3.31
C ALA A 127 -13.86 -14.59 -3.64
N ALA A 128 -13.60 -13.83 -4.71
CA ALA A 128 -14.46 -12.73 -5.13
C ALA A 128 -15.80 -13.24 -5.65
N GLN A 129 -15.83 -14.36 -6.38
CA GLN A 129 -17.08 -15.03 -6.80
C GLN A 129 -17.89 -15.47 -5.58
N SER A 130 -17.23 -16.09 -4.59
CA SER A 130 -17.88 -16.49 -3.33
C SER A 130 -18.50 -15.29 -2.60
N ASN A 131 -17.77 -14.17 -2.49
CA ASN A 131 -18.25 -12.94 -1.87
C ASN A 131 -19.51 -12.43 -2.60
N LYS A 132 -19.47 -12.40 -3.93
CA LYS A 132 -20.62 -11.98 -4.75
C LYS A 132 -21.82 -12.89 -4.58
N MET A 133 -21.63 -14.21 -4.59
CA MET A 133 -22.71 -15.20 -4.40
C MET A 133 -23.34 -15.08 -3.01
N GLN A 134 -22.53 -14.86 -1.99
CA GLN A 134 -22.98 -14.66 -0.60
C GLN A 134 -23.59 -13.29 -0.36
N LYS A 135 -23.49 -12.37 -1.33
CA LYS A 135 -23.97 -10.98 -1.21
C LYS A 135 -23.42 -10.25 0.01
N ASN A 136 -22.18 -10.60 0.43
CA ASN A 136 -21.48 -9.87 1.47
C ASN A 136 -20.78 -8.65 0.86
N ASP A 137 -20.31 -7.74 1.73
CA ASP A 137 -19.63 -6.50 1.33
C ASP A 137 -18.10 -6.62 1.24
N LYS A 138 -17.56 -7.85 1.36
CA LYS A 138 -16.13 -8.11 1.28
C LYS A 138 -15.62 -7.98 -0.14
N ILE A 139 -14.42 -7.43 -0.27
CA ILE A 139 -13.73 -7.32 -1.55
C ILE A 139 -12.43 -8.12 -1.57
N VAL A 140 -11.87 -8.28 -2.75
CA VAL A 140 -10.55 -8.88 -2.94
C VAL A 140 -9.65 -7.85 -3.60
N ALA A 141 -8.57 -7.45 -2.92
CA ALA A 141 -7.55 -6.57 -3.47
C ALA A 141 -6.36 -7.40 -3.99
N VAL A 142 -5.91 -7.11 -5.20
CA VAL A 142 -4.80 -7.82 -5.84
C VAL A 142 -3.73 -6.80 -6.26
N PHE A 143 -2.54 -6.96 -5.70
CA PHE A 143 -1.39 -6.12 -6.01
C PHE A 143 -0.45 -6.86 -6.97
N ARG A 144 -0.02 -6.18 -8.00
CA ARG A 144 0.90 -6.72 -8.99
C ARG A 144 2.08 -5.80 -9.23
N ASP A 145 3.28 -6.37 -9.18
CA ASP A 145 4.48 -5.71 -9.64
C ASP A 145 4.65 -5.87 -11.18
N GLU A 146 5.18 -4.86 -11.86
CA GLU A 146 5.42 -4.89 -13.31
C GLU A 146 6.42 -5.95 -13.76
N GLU A 147 7.34 -6.33 -12.88
CA GLU A 147 8.40 -7.29 -13.16
C GLU A 147 7.91 -8.76 -13.19
N ALA A 148 6.60 -8.99 -13.03
CA ALA A 148 6.05 -10.35 -13.09
C ALA A 148 6.34 -11.00 -14.45
N ALA A 149 6.88 -12.21 -14.42
CA ALA A 149 7.39 -12.92 -15.59
C ALA A 149 6.36 -13.18 -16.70
N SER A 150 5.06 -13.15 -16.38
CA SER A 150 3.99 -13.36 -17.37
C SER A 150 2.77 -12.48 -17.09
N MET A 151 2.28 -11.84 -18.15
CA MET A 151 1.04 -11.05 -18.13
C MET A 151 -0.22 -11.89 -18.27
N GLU A 152 -0.14 -13.12 -18.77
CA GLU A 152 -1.34 -13.89 -19.12
C GLU A 152 -2.24 -14.23 -17.92
N PRO A 153 -1.72 -14.69 -16.76
CA PRO A 153 -2.57 -14.91 -15.59
C PRO A 153 -3.29 -13.65 -15.11
N TRP A 154 -2.57 -12.50 -15.14
CA TRP A 154 -3.11 -11.20 -14.78
C TRP A 154 -4.24 -10.77 -15.73
N ASN A 155 -3.97 -10.80 -17.03
CA ASN A 155 -4.97 -10.44 -18.05
C ASN A 155 -6.20 -11.34 -18.00
N ARG A 156 -6.01 -12.63 -17.70
CA ARG A 156 -7.11 -13.56 -17.51
C ARG A 156 -7.95 -13.18 -16.29
N ALA A 157 -7.31 -12.85 -15.15
CA ALA A 157 -8.01 -12.42 -13.96
C ALA A 157 -8.83 -11.14 -14.20
N LEU A 158 -8.25 -10.15 -14.90
CA LEU A 158 -8.95 -8.93 -15.28
C LEU A 158 -10.19 -9.21 -16.13
N ARG A 159 -10.06 -10.08 -17.17
CA ARG A 159 -11.18 -10.44 -18.04
C ARG A 159 -12.30 -11.14 -17.26
N LEU A 160 -11.97 -12.10 -16.40
CA LEU A 160 -12.96 -12.83 -15.59
C LEU A 160 -13.65 -11.89 -14.60
N ALA A 161 -12.88 -11.06 -13.90
CA ALA A 161 -13.45 -10.11 -12.95
C ALA A 161 -14.39 -9.11 -13.63
N GLY A 162 -14.04 -8.61 -14.81
CA GLY A 162 -14.87 -7.70 -15.58
C GLY A 162 -16.14 -8.36 -16.10
N ALA A 163 -16.02 -9.57 -16.69
CA ALA A 163 -17.18 -10.31 -17.22
C ALA A 163 -18.21 -10.63 -16.13
N ASP A 164 -17.73 -11.05 -14.96
CA ASP A 164 -18.56 -11.42 -13.83
C ASP A 164 -18.84 -10.25 -12.87
N GLN A 165 -18.39 -9.02 -13.15
CA GLN A 165 -18.56 -7.86 -12.27
C GLN A 165 -18.23 -8.19 -10.81
N LEU A 166 -17.02 -8.75 -10.58
CA LEU A 166 -16.59 -9.22 -9.27
C LEU A 166 -16.20 -8.06 -8.35
N PRO A 167 -16.41 -8.16 -7.02
CA PRO A 167 -16.02 -7.15 -6.05
C PRO A 167 -14.49 -7.17 -5.83
N MET A 168 -13.75 -6.68 -6.81
CA MET A 168 -12.29 -6.73 -6.82
C MET A 168 -11.66 -5.37 -7.04
N LEU A 169 -10.50 -5.20 -6.44
CA LEU A 169 -9.60 -4.06 -6.66
C LEU A 169 -8.28 -4.59 -7.19
N PHE A 170 -7.92 -4.19 -8.40
CA PHE A 170 -6.61 -4.47 -8.98
C PHE A 170 -5.70 -3.27 -8.82
N VAL A 171 -4.46 -3.50 -8.41
CA VAL A 171 -3.45 -2.46 -8.23
C VAL A 171 -2.19 -2.86 -9.00
N SER A 172 -1.76 -2.03 -9.91
CA SER A 172 -0.51 -2.23 -10.65
C SER A 172 0.44 -1.05 -10.42
N TYR A 173 1.72 -1.35 -10.39
CA TYR A 173 2.78 -0.34 -10.32
C TYR A 173 3.46 -0.26 -11.67
N SER A 174 3.58 0.95 -12.24
CA SER A 174 4.29 1.18 -13.49
C SER A 174 5.32 2.29 -13.38
N ALA A 175 6.52 2.03 -13.92
CA ALA A 175 7.51 3.07 -14.11
C ALA A 175 7.10 3.93 -15.32
N VAL A 176 7.01 5.24 -15.13
CA VAL A 176 6.58 6.18 -16.20
C VAL A 176 7.51 6.16 -17.42
N SER A 177 8.72 5.63 -17.31
CA SER A 177 9.77 5.78 -18.33
C SER A 177 9.78 4.77 -19.47
N THR A 178 8.85 3.82 -19.57
CA THR A 178 9.11 2.64 -20.41
C THR A 178 8.19 2.35 -21.57
N GLY A 179 7.50 3.26 -22.17
CA GLY A 179 6.88 2.77 -23.40
C GLY A 179 6.15 3.77 -24.27
N LEU A 180 5.33 4.59 -23.70
CA LEU A 180 4.50 5.48 -24.50
C LEU A 180 5.24 6.69 -25.03
N GLU A 181 6.23 7.22 -24.30
CA GLU A 181 7.09 8.31 -24.81
C GLU A 181 8.00 7.85 -25.96
N LYS A 182 8.49 6.60 -25.94
CA LYS A 182 9.30 6.05 -27.06
C LYS A 182 8.49 5.78 -28.32
N LEU A 183 7.15 5.69 -28.21
CA LEU A 183 6.26 5.49 -29.34
C LEU A 183 5.67 6.81 -29.88
N GLY A 184 6.06 7.96 -29.31
CA GLY A 184 5.55 9.26 -29.76
C GLY A 184 4.05 9.45 -29.48
N VAL A 185 3.44 8.60 -28.70
CA VAL A 185 2.05 8.73 -28.28
C VAL A 185 2.02 9.61 -27.05
N GLN A 186 2.02 10.92 -27.25
CA GLN A 186 1.53 11.89 -26.26
C GLN A 186 0.02 11.74 -26.12
N GLY A 187 -0.41 10.55 -25.68
CA GLY A 187 -1.81 10.30 -25.40
C GLY A 187 -2.12 10.75 -23.98
N ARG A 188 -2.84 11.87 -23.82
CA ARG A 188 -3.78 11.98 -22.71
C ARG A 188 -4.57 10.68 -22.71
N VAL A 189 -4.30 9.81 -21.74
CA VAL A 189 -5.22 8.72 -21.44
C VAL A 189 -6.49 9.43 -20.99
N GLU A 190 -7.49 9.45 -21.84
CA GLU A 190 -8.80 10.00 -21.49
C GLU A 190 -9.25 9.24 -20.25
N ALA A 191 -9.54 9.97 -19.18
CA ALA A 191 -9.94 9.42 -17.88
C ALA A 191 -11.20 8.53 -17.93
N ASN A 192 -11.79 8.35 -19.11
CA ASN A 192 -13.00 7.57 -19.39
C ASN A 192 -12.81 6.52 -20.50
N ALA A 193 -11.58 6.23 -20.94
CA ALA A 193 -11.39 5.12 -21.87
C ALA A 193 -11.71 3.82 -21.15
N ALA A 194 -12.82 3.20 -21.50
CA ALA A 194 -13.13 1.85 -21.03
C ALA A 194 -11.97 0.93 -21.44
N TRP A 195 -11.33 0.34 -20.45
CA TRP A 195 -10.26 -0.63 -20.68
C TRP A 195 -10.82 -1.80 -21.52
N PRO A 196 -9.95 -2.53 -22.26
CA PRO A 196 -10.37 -3.69 -23.03
C PRO A 196 -11.13 -4.76 -22.23
N HIS A 197 -11.15 -4.62 -20.92
CA HIS A 197 -11.77 -5.54 -19.96
C HIS A 197 -13.16 -5.09 -19.47
N GLY A 198 -13.68 -3.94 -19.93
CA GLY A 198 -15.05 -3.51 -19.63
C GLY A 198 -15.28 -2.91 -18.24
N PHE A 199 -14.23 -2.46 -17.55
CA PHE A 199 -14.34 -1.78 -16.25
C PHE A 199 -13.30 -0.64 -16.09
N PRO A 200 -13.48 0.28 -15.12
CA PRO A 200 -12.63 1.44 -14.95
C PRO A 200 -11.17 1.11 -14.68
N SER A 201 -10.25 1.82 -15.35
CA SER A 201 -8.84 1.87 -15.03
C SER A 201 -8.46 3.32 -14.73
N ILE A 202 -7.89 3.57 -13.56
CA ILE A 202 -7.64 4.91 -13.03
C ILE A 202 -6.13 5.09 -12.82
N PRO A 203 -5.47 5.88 -13.65
CA PRO A 203 -4.07 6.22 -13.45
C PRO A 203 -3.94 7.25 -12.32
N VAL A 204 -2.96 7.04 -11.44
CA VAL A 204 -2.67 7.93 -10.31
C VAL A 204 -1.16 8.04 -10.10
N ASP A 205 -0.67 9.19 -9.64
CA ASP A 205 0.71 9.30 -9.17
C ASP A 205 0.89 8.44 -7.91
N GLY A 206 1.59 7.32 -8.05
CA GLY A 206 1.82 6.36 -6.97
C GLY A 206 2.65 6.88 -5.79
N ARG A 207 3.22 8.09 -5.92
CA ARG A 207 3.96 8.79 -4.85
C ARG A 207 3.09 9.76 -4.07
N ASP A 208 1.86 9.98 -4.50
CA ASP A 208 0.91 10.89 -3.86
C ASP A 208 -0.09 10.10 -3.02
N ALA A 209 0.21 9.93 -1.72
CA ALA A 209 -0.63 9.16 -0.81
C ALA A 209 -2.07 9.69 -0.73
N VAL A 210 -2.26 11.01 -0.86
CA VAL A 210 -3.57 11.64 -0.81
C VAL A 210 -4.37 11.33 -2.08
N ALA A 211 -3.72 11.38 -3.24
CA ALA A 211 -4.36 11.05 -4.52
C ALA A 211 -4.69 9.56 -4.59
N VAL A 212 -3.75 8.69 -4.22
CA VAL A 212 -3.96 7.23 -4.19
C VAL A 212 -5.10 6.87 -3.23
N TYR A 213 -5.08 7.41 -2.01
CA TYR A 213 -6.11 7.16 -1.01
C TYR A 213 -7.52 7.52 -1.52
N ARG A 214 -7.68 8.66 -2.17
CA ARG A 214 -8.97 9.10 -2.73
C ARG A 214 -9.47 8.14 -3.80
N VAL A 215 -8.63 7.79 -4.76
CA VAL A 215 -8.97 6.83 -5.82
C VAL A 215 -9.31 5.46 -5.22
N ALA A 216 -8.52 5.00 -4.25
CA ALA A 216 -8.74 3.72 -3.60
C ALA A 216 -10.07 3.68 -2.83
N THR A 217 -10.40 4.73 -2.07
CA THR A 217 -11.66 4.82 -1.33
C THR A 217 -12.89 4.76 -2.25
N GLU A 218 -12.83 5.45 -3.39
CA GLU A 218 -13.89 5.39 -4.41
C GLU A 218 -13.98 3.99 -5.03
N ALA A 219 -12.86 3.38 -5.39
CA ALA A 219 -12.80 2.05 -5.99
C ALA A 219 -13.27 0.95 -5.01
N ILE A 220 -12.88 1.02 -3.75
CA ILE A 220 -13.35 0.11 -2.67
C ILE A 220 -14.87 0.24 -2.51
N THR A 221 -15.36 1.47 -2.45
CA THR A 221 -16.81 1.73 -2.31
C THR A 221 -17.58 1.21 -3.53
N HIS A 222 -17.04 1.37 -4.75
CA HIS A 222 -17.61 0.86 -5.98
C HIS A 222 -17.72 -0.66 -5.96
N ALA A 223 -16.63 -1.35 -5.61
CA ALA A 223 -16.60 -2.81 -5.52
C ALA A 223 -17.54 -3.36 -4.45
N ARG A 224 -17.58 -2.74 -3.24
CA ARG A 224 -18.52 -3.16 -2.16
C ARG A 224 -19.98 -3.03 -2.54
N LYS A 225 -20.33 -2.05 -3.37
CA LYS A 225 -21.69 -1.88 -3.90
C LYS A 225 -22.04 -2.90 -5.00
N GLY A 226 -21.13 -3.78 -5.36
CA GLY A 226 -21.34 -4.78 -6.41
C GLY A 226 -21.29 -4.22 -7.84
N ASN A 227 -20.70 -3.02 -8.02
CA ASN A 227 -20.61 -2.37 -9.32
C ASN A 227 -19.43 -2.89 -10.17
N GLY A 228 -18.79 -3.97 -9.74
CA GLY A 228 -17.69 -4.60 -10.44
C GLY A 228 -16.29 -4.14 -9.99
N PRO A 229 -15.26 -4.58 -10.71
CA PRO A 229 -13.87 -4.30 -10.35
C PRO A 229 -13.44 -2.91 -10.78
N THR A 230 -12.29 -2.48 -10.22
CA THR A 230 -11.55 -1.28 -10.65
C THR A 230 -10.06 -1.62 -10.73
N LEU A 231 -9.35 -1.12 -11.73
CA LEU A 231 -7.89 -1.14 -11.78
C LEU A 231 -7.34 0.24 -11.41
N ILE A 232 -6.44 0.27 -10.42
CA ILE A 232 -5.65 1.46 -10.07
C ILE A 232 -4.25 1.28 -10.63
N GLU A 233 -3.84 2.17 -11.51
CA GLU A 233 -2.49 2.20 -12.06
C GLU A 233 -1.64 3.22 -11.30
N CYS A 234 -0.86 2.76 -10.33
CA CYS A 234 0.07 3.58 -9.58
C CYS A 234 1.31 3.84 -10.43
N ARG A 235 1.40 5.02 -11.04
CA ARG A 235 2.51 5.43 -11.88
C ARG A 235 3.55 6.15 -11.03
N SER A 236 4.81 5.72 -11.09
CA SER A 236 5.93 6.39 -10.44
C SER A 236 7.18 6.30 -11.30
N ASP A 237 7.95 7.38 -11.41
CA ASP A 237 9.29 7.26 -11.93
C ASP A 237 10.11 6.41 -10.97
N ARG A 238 10.92 5.49 -11.49
CA ARG A 238 11.96 4.83 -10.69
C ARG A 238 12.96 5.90 -10.26
N SER A 239 12.76 6.44 -9.11
CA SER A 239 13.76 7.32 -8.49
C SER A 239 14.56 6.48 -7.51
N ASP A 240 15.86 6.58 -7.62
CA ASP A 240 16.87 5.89 -6.80
C ASP A 240 16.90 6.36 -5.33
N GLY A 241 15.76 6.75 -4.77
CA GLY A 241 15.64 7.18 -3.37
C GLY A 241 16.17 8.60 -3.08
N HIS A 242 16.42 9.42 -4.09
CA HIS A 242 16.98 10.76 -3.92
C HIS A 242 15.96 11.88 -4.12
N SER A 243 15.67 12.49 -3.02
CA SER A 243 15.26 13.84 -2.60
C SER A 243 13.94 14.45 -3.10
N GLU A 244 13.62 14.57 -4.34
CA GLU A 244 12.36 15.28 -4.74
C GLU A 244 11.17 14.37 -5.00
N THR A 245 11.43 13.11 -5.21
CA THR A 245 10.46 12.09 -5.60
C THR A 245 10.04 11.15 -4.48
N ASP A 246 10.63 11.28 -3.29
CA ASP A 246 10.31 10.45 -2.12
C ASP A 246 8.86 10.71 -1.66
N PRO A 247 8.01 9.66 -1.57
CA PRO A 247 6.60 9.81 -1.21
C PRO A 247 6.40 10.33 0.22
N ILE A 248 7.32 10.02 1.16
CA ILE A 248 7.24 10.51 2.53
C ILE A 248 7.52 12.01 2.55
N LEU A 249 8.57 12.48 1.87
CA LEU A 249 8.86 13.91 1.77
C LEU A 249 7.74 14.68 1.05
N LYS A 250 7.11 14.07 0.05
CA LYS A 250 5.93 14.66 -0.61
C LYS A 250 4.77 14.83 0.37
N MET A 251 4.52 13.82 1.21
CA MET A 251 3.49 13.88 2.24
C MET A 251 3.82 14.90 3.33
N GLU A 252 5.09 14.98 3.79
CA GLU A 252 5.56 16.00 4.75
C GLU A 252 5.32 17.42 4.23
N LYS A 253 5.68 17.68 2.96
CA LYS A 253 5.41 18.97 2.31
C LYS A 253 3.90 19.28 2.24
N TYR A 254 3.08 18.27 1.96
CA TYR A 254 1.62 18.42 1.94
C TYR A 254 1.05 18.75 3.33
N LEU A 255 1.46 17.99 4.35
CA LEU A 255 1.06 18.22 5.75
C LEU A 255 1.57 19.58 6.27
N GLY A 256 2.79 19.98 5.89
CA GLY A 256 3.35 21.29 6.25
C GLY A 256 2.50 22.45 5.73
N ARG A 257 2.03 22.37 4.47
CA ARG A 257 1.11 23.38 3.91
C ARG A 257 -0.25 23.45 4.64
N LYS A 258 -0.63 22.36 5.31
CA LYS A 258 -1.85 22.29 6.13
C LYS A 258 -1.61 22.65 7.61
N GLY A 259 -0.38 22.94 8.02
CA GLY A 259 -0.02 23.16 9.42
C GLY A 259 -0.09 21.90 10.30
N LEU A 260 -0.02 20.71 9.68
CA LEU A 260 -0.14 19.42 10.37
C LEU A 260 1.22 18.72 10.56
N PHE A 261 2.30 19.24 9.98
CA PHE A 261 3.63 18.65 10.07
C PHE A 261 4.55 19.47 10.98
N SER A 262 5.30 18.77 11.82
CA SER A 262 6.45 19.31 12.55
C SER A 262 7.55 18.25 12.64
N GLU A 263 8.80 18.69 12.81
CA GLU A 263 9.93 17.79 13.06
C GLU A 263 9.77 17.00 14.37
N GLU A 264 8.97 17.51 15.29
CA GLU A 264 8.64 16.84 16.54
C GLU A 264 7.68 15.66 16.30
N LEU A 265 6.65 15.86 15.49
CA LEU A 265 5.75 14.78 15.03
C LEU A 265 6.57 13.66 14.37
N LYS A 266 7.49 14.01 13.46
CA LYS A 266 8.36 13.03 12.80
C LYS A 266 9.18 12.22 13.78
N ARG A 267 9.82 12.90 14.75
CA ARG A 267 10.64 12.26 15.79
C ARG A 267 9.79 11.37 16.72
N GLU A 268 8.60 11.81 17.07
CA GLU A 268 7.68 11.05 17.91
C GLU A 268 7.23 9.75 17.21
N VAL A 269 6.80 9.84 15.95
CA VAL A 269 6.39 8.67 15.15
C VAL A 269 7.55 7.68 15.00
N ALA A 270 8.73 8.15 14.60
CA ALA A 270 9.88 7.29 14.38
C ALA A 270 10.40 6.69 15.71
N GLY A 271 10.53 7.49 16.74
CA GLY A 271 11.06 7.06 18.05
C GLY A 271 10.13 6.11 18.79
N GLY A 272 8.81 6.34 18.71
CA GLY A 272 7.81 5.44 19.28
C GLY A 272 7.84 4.07 18.60
N PHE A 273 7.85 4.06 17.28
CA PHE A 273 7.82 2.83 16.51
C PHE A 273 9.16 2.05 16.51
N SER A 274 10.30 2.73 16.65
CA SER A 274 11.61 2.06 16.69
C SER A 274 11.68 1.01 17.80
N LYS A 275 11.14 1.30 18.97
CA LYS A 275 11.11 0.36 20.11
C LYS A 275 10.24 -0.87 19.84
N GLU A 276 9.08 -0.65 19.22
CA GLU A 276 8.17 -1.72 18.81
C GLU A 276 8.83 -2.63 17.77
N LEU A 277 9.49 -2.03 16.78
CA LEU A 277 10.19 -2.74 15.73
C LEU A 277 11.38 -3.56 16.27
N ASP A 278 12.17 -3.00 17.19
CA ASP A 278 13.29 -3.68 17.82
C ASP A 278 12.79 -4.90 18.64
N ALA A 279 11.73 -4.73 19.40
CA ALA A 279 11.12 -5.83 20.17
C ALA A 279 10.57 -6.94 19.24
N ALA A 280 9.93 -6.57 18.13
CA ALA A 280 9.42 -7.52 17.15
C ALA A 280 10.55 -8.30 16.45
N VAL A 281 11.65 -7.63 16.13
CA VAL A 281 12.85 -8.27 15.57
C VAL A 281 13.43 -9.27 16.56
N GLU A 282 13.58 -8.90 17.82
CA GLU A 282 14.10 -9.77 18.88
C GLU A 282 13.18 -11.00 19.07
N ALA A 283 11.87 -10.80 19.14
CA ALA A 283 10.90 -11.88 19.24
C ALA A 283 10.95 -12.82 18.03
N ALA A 284 11.08 -12.29 16.83
CA ALA A 284 11.19 -13.07 15.60
C ALA A 284 12.47 -13.91 15.56
N LEU A 285 13.59 -13.40 16.09
CA LEU A 285 14.88 -14.08 16.09
C LEU A 285 15.04 -15.10 17.20
N SER A 286 14.36 -14.92 18.33
CA SER A 286 14.42 -15.83 19.48
C SER A 286 13.59 -17.10 19.32
N THR A 287 12.64 -17.11 18.37
CA THR A 287 11.80 -18.29 18.11
C THR A 287 12.45 -19.17 17.03
N PRO A 288 12.64 -20.48 17.27
CA PRO A 288 13.18 -21.39 16.25
C PRO A 288 12.37 -21.36 14.97
N PHE A 289 13.05 -21.36 13.81
CA PHE A 289 12.38 -21.53 12.53
C PHE A 289 11.91 -22.98 12.43
N PRO A 290 10.67 -23.24 11.96
CA PRO A 290 10.28 -24.58 11.60
C PRO A 290 11.22 -25.09 10.51
N GLY A 291 11.89 -26.23 10.77
CA GLY A 291 12.81 -26.89 9.83
C GLY A 291 12.10 -27.41 8.60
#